data_93427bc8fbef9aeb1c28c0acc97b11cc
#
_entry.id   93427bc8fbef9aeb1c28c0acc97b11cc
#
_cell.length_a   1.000
_cell.length_b   1.000
_cell.length_c   1.000
_cell.angle_alpha   90.00
_cell.angle_beta   90.00
_cell.angle_gamma   90.00
#
_symmetry.space_group_name_H-M   'P 1'
#
loop_
_entity.id
_entity.type
_entity.pdbx_description
1 polymer ?
#
loop_
_entity_poly.entity_id
_entity_poly.type
_entity_poly.pdbx_seq_one_letter_code
_entity_poly.pdbx_strand_id
1 'polypeptide(L)'
;GNKLFIKDLSLESDSLIPIFSDESADGSLLESSGEILLIATNRDAAKGRVIAVDPQRPNANNWRDIIPEAEFVLNAAAGGGYIFAEYMIDAISQVKQFDLEGRFVRELALPDLGTASGFSGDMDQEELFFSFTNYRIAPAIFALNPRTGDISLYRSSQSPFNGNDYQTEQVFYTSNDGTRIPMIIT
;
A
#
# COMPACT_ATOMS: atom_id res chain seq x y z
N GLY A 1 -8.41 8.08 14.53
CA GLY A 1 -9.42 8.24 13.47
C GLY A 1 -9.50 9.67 12.96
N ASN A 2 -10.09 9.87 11.81
CA ASN A 2 -10.30 11.17 11.20
C ASN A 2 -11.67 11.28 10.54
N LYS A 3 -12.14 12.55 10.36
CA LYS A 3 -13.31 12.85 9.55
C LYS A 3 -12.89 13.13 8.12
N LEU A 4 -13.68 12.67 7.16
CA LEU A 4 -13.43 12.88 5.74
C LEU A 4 -14.65 13.49 5.08
N PHE A 5 -14.45 14.60 4.38
CA PHE A 5 -15.49 15.36 3.69
C PHE A 5 -15.08 15.60 2.25
N ILE A 6 -16.06 15.74 1.39
CA ILE A 6 -15.90 16.21 0.01
C ILE A 6 -16.66 17.52 -0.21
N LYS A 7 -16.16 18.33 -1.12
CA LYS A 7 -16.82 19.54 -1.62
C LYS A 7 -16.77 19.55 -3.14
N ASP A 8 -17.90 19.76 -3.77
CA ASP A 8 -17.95 20.03 -5.20
C ASP A 8 -17.60 21.50 -5.44
N LEU A 9 -16.45 21.74 -6.05
CA LEU A 9 -15.95 23.09 -6.32
C LEU A 9 -16.62 23.74 -7.54
N SER A 10 -17.39 23.00 -8.33
CA SER A 10 -18.19 23.56 -9.45
C SER A 10 -19.47 24.22 -8.98
N LEU A 11 -19.92 23.93 -7.76
CA LEU A 11 -21.09 24.52 -7.15
C LEU A 11 -20.71 25.72 -6.27
N GLU A 12 -21.52 26.77 -6.29
CA GLU A 12 -21.35 27.95 -5.40
C GLU A 12 -21.70 27.64 -3.92
N SER A 13 -22.10 26.40 -3.64
CA SER A 13 -22.45 25.94 -2.28
C SER A 13 -21.21 25.73 -1.43
N ASP A 14 -21.24 26.21 -0.20
CA ASP A 14 -20.21 25.95 0.83
C ASP A 14 -20.43 24.62 1.59
N SER A 15 -21.38 23.79 1.15
CA SER A 15 -21.70 22.53 1.79
C SER A 15 -20.55 21.51 1.67
N LEU A 16 -20.10 21.02 2.82
CA LEU A 16 -19.24 19.83 2.91
C LEU A 16 -20.10 18.60 3.06
N ILE A 17 -19.89 17.61 2.20
CA ILE A 17 -20.59 16.31 2.23
C ILE A 17 -19.73 15.34 3.02
N PRO A 18 -20.20 14.77 4.14
CA PRO A 18 -19.39 13.82 4.90
C PRO A 18 -19.33 12.47 4.20
N ILE A 19 -18.12 11.90 4.10
CA ILE A 19 -17.88 10.47 3.84
C ILE A 19 -17.74 9.78 5.21
N PHE A 20 -16.85 10.30 6.08
CA PHE A 20 -16.75 9.90 7.48
C PHE A 20 -17.11 11.09 8.36
N SER A 21 -18.19 10.97 9.12
CA SER A 21 -18.70 12.05 9.99
C SER A 21 -18.14 11.97 11.41
N ASP A 22 -17.53 10.86 11.79
CA ASP A 22 -16.96 10.59 13.11
C ASP A 22 -15.49 10.17 13.00
N GLU A 23 -14.82 10.05 14.14
CA GLU A 23 -13.41 9.70 14.28
C GLU A 23 -13.20 8.23 14.69
N SER A 24 -14.19 7.34 14.42
CA SER A 24 -14.12 5.93 14.79
C SER A 24 -13.15 5.12 13.93
N ALA A 25 -12.72 5.66 12.79
CA ALA A 25 -11.84 5.01 11.84
C ALA A 25 -10.90 6.02 11.16
N ASP A 26 -9.86 5.52 10.55
CA ASP A 26 -9.00 6.29 9.63
C ASP A 26 -9.51 6.15 8.20
N GLY A 27 -9.36 7.22 7.42
CA GLY A 27 -9.62 7.21 5.99
C GLY A 27 -8.71 8.18 5.27
N SER A 28 -8.13 7.73 4.17
CA SER A 28 -7.28 8.55 3.30
C SER A 28 -7.66 8.34 1.84
N LEU A 29 -7.76 9.45 1.10
CA LEU A 29 -7.93 9.39 -0.34
C LEU A 29 -6.64 8.83 -0.95
N LEU A 30 -6.77 7.77 -1.73
CA LEU A 30 -5.68 7.24 -2.55
C LEU A 30 -5.68 7.90 -3.92
N GLU A 31 -6.87 7.98 -4.55
CA GLU A 31 -7.01 8.49 -5.91
C GLU A 31 -8.47 8.85 -6.21
N SER A 32 -8.67 9.69 -7.23
CA SER A 32 -9.96 9.91 -7.87
C SER A 32 -9.93 9.35 -9.29
N SER A 33 -10.72 8.31 -9.54
CA SER A 33 -10.83 7.68 -10.86
C SER A 33 -12.17 8.04 -11.49
N GLY A 34 -12.14 9.02 -12.39
CA GLY A 34 -13.36 9.59 -12.97
C GLY A 34 -14.22 10.26 -11.89
N GLU A 35 -15.45 9.74 -11.72
CA GLU A 35 -16.39 10.22 -10.70
C GLU A 35 -16.33 9.43 -9.38
N ILE A 36 -15.37 8.51 -9.22
CA ILE A 36 -15.25 7.63 -8.05
C ILE A 36 -14.01 7.99 -7.24
N LEU A 37 -14.15 8.02 -5.92
CA LEU A 37 -13.03 8.19 -5.00
C LEU A 37 -12.59 6.81 -4.47
N LEU A 38 -11.29 6.53 -4.57
CA LEU A 38 -10.67 5.36 -3.96
C LEU A 38 -10.09 5.77 -2.59
N ILE A 39 -10.59 5.15 -1.55
CA ILE A 39 -10.26 5.50 -0.16
C ILE A 39 -9.75 4.27 0.56
N ALA A 40 -8.55 4.38 1.14
CA ALA A 40 -8.06 3.41 2.11
C ALA A 40 -8.66 3.71 3.48
N THR A 41 -9.15 2.70 4.18
CA THR A 41 -9.79 2.88 5.49
C THR A 41 -9.73 1.61 6.32
N ASN A 42 -9.75 1.78 7.65
CA ASN A 42 -9.95 0.70 8.62
C ASN A 42 -11.40 0.66 9.18
N ARG A 43 -12.32 1.44 8.61
CA ARG A 43 -13.74 1.40 9.01
C ARG A 43 -14.35 0.04 8.68
N ASP A 44 -14.87 -0.62 9.70
CA ASP A 44 -15.43 -1.99 9.62
C ASP A 44 -14.47 -3.02 9.01
N ALA A 45 -13.15 -2.75 9.10
CA ALA A 45 -12.06 -3.55 8.56
C ALA A 45 -10.78 -3.25 9.36
N ALA A 46 -10.61 -3.86 10.52
CA ALA A 46 -9.54 -3.54 11.47
C ALA A 46 -8.12 -3.61 10.85
N LYS A 47 -7.95 -4.45 9.83
CA LYS A 47 -6.69 -4.62 9.10
C LYS A 47 -6.60 -3.77 7.83
N GLY A 48 -7.62 -2.95 7.56
CA GLY A 48 -7.69 -2.05 6.42
C GLY A 48 -8.28 -2.67 5.16
N ARG A 49 -8.90 -1.83 4.35
CA ARG A 49 -9.45 -2.13 3.02
C ARG A 49 -9.37 -0.89 2.13
N VAL A 50 -9.54 -1.07 0.83
CA VAL A 50 -9.77 0.03 -0.12
C VAL A 50 -11.19 -0.02 -0.60
N ILE A 51 -11.89 1.09 -0.49
CA ILE A 51 -13.28 1.26 -0.94
C ILE A 51 -13.39 2.24 -2.09
N ALA A 52 -14.39 2.02 -2.95
CA ALA A 52 -14.84 3.00 -3.95
C ALA A 52 -16.06 3.74 -3.39
N VAL A 53 -16.02 5.05 -3.42
CA VAL A 53 -17.08 5.95 -2.97
C VAL A 53 -17.53 6.82 -4.13
N ASP A 54 -18.84 6.78 -4.44
CA ASP A 54 -19.49 7.72 -5.36
C ASP A 54 -19.78 9.02 -4.58
N PRO A 55 -19.18 10.17 -4.97
CA PRO A 55 -19.43 11.46 -4.31
C PRO A 55 -20.90 11.88 -4.29
N GLN A 56 -21.68 11.45 -5.27
CA GLN A 56 -23.13 11.74 -5.34
C GLN A 56 -23.93 10.83 -4.40
N ARG A 57 -23.37 9.71 -3.97
CA ARG A 57 -24.00 8.73 -3.06
C ARG A 57 -23.02 8.29 -1.96
N PRO A 58 -22.51 9.21 -1.13
CA PRO A 58 -21.37 8.98 -0.24
C PRO A 58 -21.67 8.09 0.98
N ASN A 59 -22.94 7.71 1.19
CA ASN A 59 -23.33 6.87 2.31
C ASN A 59 -22.69 5.48 2.26
N ALA A 60 -22.31 4.94 3.41
CA ALA A 60 -21.61 3.67 3.56
C ALA A 60 -22.31 2.48 2.87
N ASN A 61 -23.64 2.48 2.81
CA ASN A 61 -24.41 1.43 2.12
C ASN A 61 -24.17 1.37 0.59
N ASN A 62 -23.56 2.42 0.02
CA ASN A 62 -23.23 2.50 -1.40
C ASN A 62 -21.74 2.24 -1.69
N TRP A 63 -20.93 2.07 -0.65
CA TRP A 63 -19.52 1.78 -0.83
C TRP A 63 -19.32 0.39 -1.43
N ARG A 64 -18.28 0.26 -2.24
CA ARG A 64 -17.89 -1.01 -2.83
C ARG A 64 -16.44 -1.30 -2.47
N ASP A 65 -16.17 -2.49 -1.96
CA ASP A 65 -14.79 -2.92 -1.73
C ASP A 65 -14.07 -3.09 -3.06
N ILE A 66 -12.91 -2.45 -3.16
CA ILE A 66 -11.95 -2.59 -4.25
C ILE A 66 -10.88 -3.59 -3.83
N ILE A 67 -10.31 -3.41 -2.63
CA ILE A 67 -9.44 -4.39 -1.99
C ILE A 67 -10.08 -4.68 -0.63
N PRO A 68 -10.69 -5.86 -0.44
CA PRO A 68 -11.29 -6.22 0.84
C PRO A 68 -10.24 -6.43 1.92
N GLU A 69 -10.67 -6.37 3.18
CA GLU A 69 -9.85 -6.73 4.32
C GLU A 69 -9.26 -8.14 4.15
N ALA A 70 -7.97 -8.29 4.47
CA ALA A 70 -7.25 -9.54 4.41
C ALA A 70 -6.75 -9.97 5.80
N GLU A 71 -5.98 -11.07 5.84
CA GLU A 71 -5.40 -11.59 7.09
C GLU A 71 -4.39 -10.62 7.73
N PHE A 72 -3.67 -9.85 6.91
CA PHE A 72 -2.61 -8.92 7.34
C PHE A 72 -3.03 -7.47 7.17
N VAL A 73 -2.40 -6.58 7.94
CA VAL A 73 -2.67 -5.14 7.85
C VAL A 73 -2.27 -4.62 6.49
N LEU A 74 -3.21 -3.95 5.83
CA LEU A 74 -3.03 -3.31 4.53
C LEU A 74 -2.40 -1.93 4.69
N ASN A 75 -1.30 -1.69 3.97
CA ASN A 75 -0.84 -0.36 3.62
C ASN A 75 -1.06 -0.17 2.12
N ALA A 76 -1.96 0.73 1.73
CA ALA A 76 -2.33 0.93 0.34
C ALA A 76 -1.75 2.22 -0.22
N ALA A 77 -1.28 2.16 -1.46
CA ALA A 77 -0.81 3.30 -2.25
C ALA A 77 -1.39 3.23 -3.66
N ALA A 78 -1.43 4.35 -4.37
CA ALA A 78 -1.85 4.41 -5.77
C ALA A 78 -0.86 5.21 -6.61
N GLY A 79 -0.66 4.82 -7.86
CA GLY A 79 0.21 5.48 -8.84
C GLY A 79 0.35 4.67 -10.13
N GLY A 80 0.72 5.33 -11.22
CA GLY A 80 0.96 4.70 -12.52
C GLY A 80 -0.22 3.91 -13.08
N GLY A 81 -1.46 4.26 -12.68
CA GLY A 81 -2.69 3.60 -13.11
C GLY A 81 -3.07 2.36 -12.30
N TYR A 82 -2.44 2.14 -11.13
CA TYR A 82 -2.63 0.95 -10.30
C TYR A 82 -2.75 1.27 -8.82
N ILE A 83 -3.25 0.27 -8.06
CA ILE A 83 -3.22 0.26 -6.59
C ILE A 83 -2.19 -0.79 -6.15
N PHE A 84 -1.37 -0.42 -5.18
CA PHE A 84 -0.38 -1.29 -4.55
C PHE A 84 -0.81 -1.57 -3.12
N ALA A 85 -1.06 -2.84 -2.83
CA ALA A 85 -1.39 -3.33 -1.50
C ALA A 85 -0.15 -3.97 -0.89
N GLU A 86 0.45 -3.28 0.06
CA GLU A 86 1.59 -3.75 0.82
C GLU A 86 1.11 -4.42 2.11
N TYR A 87 1.64 -5.59 2.39
CA TYR A 87 1.41 -6.37 3.61
C TYR A 87 2.75 -6.72 4.26
N MET A 88 2.82 -6.61 5.56
CA MET A 88 3.95 -7.15 6.33
C MET A 88 3.60 -8.57 6.77
N ILE A 89 4.22 -9.56 6.14
CA ILE A 89 3.98 -10.98 6.39
C ILE A 89 5.26 -11.62 6.91
N ASP A 90 5.21 -12.15 8.11
CA ASP A 90 6.37 -12.82 8.74
C ASP A 90 7.66 -11.97 8.70
N ALA A 91 7.51 -10.65 9.00
CA ALA A 91 8.58 -9.64 9.04
C ALA A 91 9.20 -9.26 7.68
N ILE A 92 8.56 -9.59 6.55
CA ILE A 92 8.94 -9.14 5.21
C ILE A 92 7.76 -8.49 4.49
N SER A 93 8.03 -7.52 3.63
CA SER A 93 7.01 -6.91 2.77
C SER A 93 6.63 -7.85 1.62
N GLN A 94 5.31 -8.00 1.40
CA GLN A 94 4.73 -8.49 0.16
C GLN A 94 3.89 -7.39 -0.46
N VAL A 95 4.08 -7.13 -1.74
CA VAL A 95 3.38 -6.05 -2.45
C VAL A 95 2.60 -6.64 -3.62
N LYS A 96 1.28 -6.49 -3.57
CA LYS A 96 0.36 -6.92 -4.62
C LYS A 96 -0.14 -5.72 -5.40
N GLN A 97 -0.08 -5.82 -6.72
CA GLN A 97 -0.56 -4.81 -7.65
C GLN A 97 -1.96 -5.17 -8.15
N PHE A 98 -2.86 -4.18 -8.13
CA PHE A 98 -4.24 -4.29 -8.60
C PHE A 98 -4.53 -3.17 -9.59
N ASP A 99 -5.47 -3.39 -10.52
CA ASP A 99 -6.04 -2.29 -11.27
C ASP A 99 -7.02 -1.45 -10.41
N LEU A 100 -7.54 -0.37 -10.97
CA LEU A 100 -8.43 0.55 -10.23
C LEU A 100 -9.81 -0.06 -9.92
N GLU A 101 -10.17 -1.16 -10.57
CA GLU A 101 -11.38 -1.95 -10.31
C GLU A 101 -11.16 -3.05 -9.26
N GLY A 102 -9.92 -3.22 -8.76
CA GLY A 102 -9.55 -4.19 -7.73
C GLY A 102 -9.23 -5.58 -8.28
N ARG A 103 -9.01 -5.73 -9.60
CA ARG A 103 -8.57 -7.00 -10.17
C ARG A 103 -7.07 -7.16 -9.92
N PHE A 104 -6.69 -8.31 -9.38
CA PHE A 104 -5.29 -8.67 -9.17
C PHE A 104 -4.53 -8.71 -10.49
N VAL A 105 -3.41 -8.01 -10.53
CA VAL A 105 -2.49 -7.98 -11.68
C VAL A 105 -1.30 -8.89 -11.44
N ARG A 106 -0.58 -8.68 -10.34
CA ARG A 106 0.61 -9.45 -9.98
C ARG A 106 1.04 -9.22 -8.53
N GLU A 107 1.93 -10.06 -8.06
CA GLU A 107 2.78 -9.77 -6.90
C GLU A 107 4.12 -9.23 -7.42
N LEU A 108 4.64 -8.15 -6.80
CA LEU A 108 5.91 -7.57 -7.21
C LEU A 108 7.08 -8.41 -6.70
N ALA A 109 8.04 -8.70 -7.59
CA ALA A 109 9.28 -9.37 -7.23
C ALA A 109 10.24 -8.35 -6.59
N LEU A 110 10.13 -8.16 -5.27
CA LEU A 110 11.01 -7.25 -4.51
C LEU A 110 12.47 -7.69 -4.61
N PRO A 111 13.44 -6.76 -4.40
CA PRO A 111 14.86 -7.04 -4.61
C PRO A 111 15.43 -8.18 -3.74
N ASP A 112 14.88 -8.36 -2.55
CA ASP A 112 15.31 -9.37 -1.58
C ASP A 112 14.23 -9.51 -0.47
N LEU A 113 14.47 -10.35 0.53
CA LEU A 113 13.68 -10.39 1.78
C LEU A 113 13.95 -9.11 2.57
N GLY A 114 12.93 -8.30 2.81
CA GLY A 114 13.12 -7.02 3.51
C GLY A 114 11.86 -6.18 3.58
N THR A 115 12.03 -4.90 3.85
CA THR A 115 10.95 -3.92 3.96
C THR A 115 10.95 -3.00 2.76
N ALA A 116 9.80 -2.93 2.08
CA ALA A 116 9.55 -2.00 0.99
C ALA A 116 8.47 -0.99 1.40
N SER A 117 8.50 0.23 0.88
CA SER A 117 7.44 1.23 1.08
C SER A 117 7.51 2.35 0.05
N GLY A 118 6.37 3.03 -0.18
CA GLY A 118 6.36 4.26 -0.98
C GLY A 118 5.97 4.08 -2.44
N PHE A 119 5.04 3.23 -2.77
CA PHE A 119 4.56 2.95 -4.13
C PHE A 119 3.58 3.99 -4.68
N SER A 120 3.56 5.21 -4.13
CA SER A 120 2.66 6.28 -4.57
C SER A 120 3.26 7.13 -5.69
N GLY A 121 2.39 7.72 -6.51
CA GLY A 121 2.74 8.67 -7.56
C GLY A 121 1.51 9.10 -8.34
N ASP A 122 1.70 9.97 -9.35
CA ASP A 122 0.61 10.37 -10.23
C ASP A 122 0.15 9.18 -11.10
N MET A 123 -1.12 9.18 -11.49
CA MET A 123 -1.74 8.04 -12.18
C MET A 123 -1.23 7.81 -13.60
N ASP A 124 -0.66 8.82 -14.22
CA ASP A 124 -0.08 8.76 -15.57
C ASP A 124 1.45 8.50 -15.58
N GLN A 125 2.06 8.38 -14.40
CA GLN A 125 3.49 8.10 -14.31
C GLN A 125 3.84 6.71 -14.86
N GLU A 126 4.88 6.67 -15.69
CA GLU A 126 5.41 5.43 -16.27
C GLU A 126 6.48 4.78 -15.37
N GLU A 127 6.96 5.50 -14.37
CA GLU A 127 7.95 5.05 -13.41
C GLU A 127 7.58 5.55 -12.02
N LEU A 128 7.49 4.63 -11.06
CA LEU A 128 7.28 4.91 -9.65
C LEU A 128 8.54 4.61 -8.86
N PHE A 129 8.68 5.23 -7.70
CA PHE A 129 9.82 5.01 -6.83
C PHE A 129 9.36 4.45 -5.48
N PHE A 130 10.13 3.51 -4.95
CA PHE A 130 9.90 2.98 -3.62
C PHE A 130 11.23 2.80 -2.88
N SER A 131 11.20 2.85 -1.57
CA SER A 131 12.34 2.53 -0.72
C SER A 131 12.36 1.04 -0.40
N PHE A 132 13.55 0.47 -0.35
CA PHE A 132 13.77 -0.90 0.11
C PHE A 132 14.98 -0.96 1.03
N THR A 133 14.88 -1.76 2.07
CA THR A 133 15.98 -2.02 3.00
C THR A 133 15.86 -3.40 3.63
N ASN A 134 17.01 -3.98 3.97
CA ASN A 134 17.10 -5.13 4.86
C ASN A 134 18.47 -5.11 5.59
N TYR A 135 18.82 -6.17 6.30
CA TYR A 135 20.09 -6.23 7.05
C TYR A 135 21.32 -6.28 6.16
N ARG A 136 21.17 -6.59 4.86
CA ARG A 136 22.22 -6.68 3.86
C ARG A 136 22.24 -5.49 2.90
N ILE A 137 21.08 -4.87 2.65
CA ILE A 137 20.89 -3.74 1.75
C ILE A 137 20.57 -2.51 2.60
N ALA A 138 21.52 -1.57 2.68
CA ALA A 138 21.25 -0.26 3.27
C ALA A 138 20.11 0.44 2.52
N PRO A 139 19.36 1.38 3.17
CA PRO A 139 18.22 2.01 2.52
C PRO A 139 18.56 2.49 1.10
N ALA A 140 17.82 2.00 0.14
CA ALA A 140 18.00 2.28 -1.28
C ALA A 140 16.66 2.61 -1.94
N ILE A 141 16.70 3.39 -3.02
CA ILE A 141 15.55 3.72 -3.85
C ILE A 141 15.59 2.85 -5.09
N PHE A 142 14.46 2.24 -5.37
CA PHE A 142 14.22 1.45 -6.56
C PHE A 142 13.18 2.13 -7.44
N ALA A 143 13.35 1.99 -8.75
CA ALA A 143 12.37 2.36 -9.75
C ALA A 143 11.53 1.13 -10.12
N LEU A 144 10.23 1.34 -10.25
CA LEU A 144 9.24 0.35 -10.67
C LEU A 144 8.56 0.84 -11.93
N ASN A 145 8.58 0.04 -12.99
CA ASN A 145 7.66 0.24 -14.12
C ASN A 145 6.30 -0.40 -13.76
N PRO A 146 5.23 0.38 -13.55
CA PRO A 146 3.96 -0.16 -13.10
C PRO A 146 3.25 -1.03 -14.15
N ARG A 147 3.55 -0.86 -15.45
CA ARG A 147 2.94 -1.66 -16.51
C ARG A 147 3.55 -3.05 -16.62
N THR A 148 4.87 -3.15 -16.52
CA THR A 148 5.60 -4.43 -16.68
C THR A 148 5.85 -5.12 -15.34
N GLY A 149 5.95 -4.36 -14.24
CA GLY A 149 6.36 -4.84 -12.92
C GLY A 149 7.89 -4.94 -12.76
N ASP A 150 8.64 -4.44 -13.76
CA ASP A 150 10.10 -4.45 -13.69
C ASP A 150 10.59 -3.49 -12.62
N ILE A 151 11.54 -3.97 -11.83
CA ILE A 151 12.17 -3.23 -10.74
C ILE A 151 13.66 -3.11 -11.02
N SER A 152 14.21 -1.90 -10.86
CA SER A 152 15.63 -1.62 -11.00
C SER A 152 16.13 -0.72 -9.87
N LEU A 153 17.41 -0.86 -9.51
CA LEU A 153 18.03 0.03 -8.53
C LEU A 153 18.18 1.43 -9.15
N TYR A 154 17.56 2.43 -8.52
CA TYR A 154 17.68 3.83 -8.92
C TYR A 154 18.80 4.54 -8.16
N ARG A 155 18.84 4.41 -6.84
CA ARG A 155 19.87 5.03 -6.00
C ARG A 155 20.12 4.20 -4.75
N SER A 156 21.39 3.92 -4.46
CA SER A 156 21.82 3.32 -3.20
C SER A 156 22.46 4.36 -2.29
N SER A 157 22.39 4.14 -0.98
CA SER A 157 23.20 4.90 -0.03
C SER A 157 24.68 4.52 -0.18
N GLN A 158 25.55 5.51 -0.02
CA GLN A 158 26.99 5.26 0.04
C GLN A 158 27.33 4.68 1.41
N SER A 159 27.41 3.36 1.49
CA SER A 159 27.84 2.64 2.68
C SER A 159 29.15 1.91 2.39
N PRO A 160 30.13 1.91 3.29
CA PRO A 160 31.32 1.08 3.16
C PRO A 160 31.04 -0.40 3.36
N PHE A 161 29.84 -0.74 3.83
CA PHE A 161 29.38 -2.12 4.03
C PHE A 161 29.06 -2.78 2.69
N ASN A 162 29.71 -3.92 2.40
CA ASN A 162 29.43 -4.72 1.22
C ASN A 162 28.43 -5.82 1.57
N GLY A 163 27.14 -5.61 1.31
CA GLY A 163 26.09 -6.59 1.57
C GLY A 163 26.19 -7.88 0.74
N ASN A 164 26.99 -7.90 -0.34
CA ASN A 164 27.18 -9.10 -1.15
C ASN A 164 28.01 -10.19 -0.46
N ASP A 165 28.70 -9.84 0.64
CA ASP A 165 29.46 -10.79 1.44
C ASP A 165 28.54 -11.57 2.42
N TYR A 166 27.25 -11.26 2.45
CA TYR A 166 26.25 -11.81 3.36
C TYR A 166 25.06 -12.38 2.59
N GLN A 167 24.40 -13.35 3.20
CA GLN A 167 23.15 -13.92 2.71
C GLN A 167 22.06 -13.69 3.76
N THR A 168 20.86 -13.36 3.32
CA THR A 168 19.70 -13.20 4.21
C THR A 168 18.74 -14.37 4.03
N GLU A 169 18.36 -14.98 5.14
CA GLU A 169 17.40 -16.11 5.15
C GLU A 169 16.28 -15.85 6.15
N GLN A 170 15.07 -16.23 5.79
CA GLN A 170 13.96 -16.31 6.74
C GLN A 170 13.88 -17.71 7.30
N VAL A 171 13.93 -17.82 8.61
CA VAL A 171 13.75 -19.07 9.33
C VAL A 171 12.60 -18.93 10.35
N PHE A 172 12.12 -20.04 10.85
CA PHE A 172 11.07 -20.07 11.87
C PHE A 172 11.50 -20.92 13.04
N TYR A 173 11.16 -20.47 14.23
CA TYR A 173 11.28 -21.29 15.42
C TYR A 173 9.96 -21.30 16.20
N THR A 174 9.81 -22.29 17.07
CA THR A 174 8.62 -22.41 17.92
C THR A 174 8.95 -21.94 19.31
N SER A 175 8.18 -20.99 19.82
CA SER A 175 8.31 -20.51 21.21
C SER A 175 7.77 -21.56 22.21
N ASN A 176 7.99 -21.32 23.51
CA ASN A 176 7.57 -22.23 24.57
C ASN A 176 6.05 -22.44 24.65
N ASP A 177 5.26 -21.49 24.13
CA ASP A 177 3.80 -21.56 24.07
C ASP A 177 3.26 -22.19 22.79
N GLY A 178 4.16 -22.67 21.88
CA GLY A 178 3.83 -23.26 20.60
C GLY A 178 3.68 -22.25 19.45
N THR A 179 3.86 -20.96 19.70
CA THR A 179 3.77 -19.93 18.65
C THR A 179 4.93 -20.06 17.66
N ARG A 180 4.61 -20.10 16.35
CA ARG A 180 5.58 -20.05 15.28
C ARG A 180 6.05 -18.60 15.08
N ILE A 181 7.34 -18.34 15.26
CA ILE A 181 7.94 -17.01 15.21
C ILE A 181 8.87 -16.92 13.99
N PRO A 182 8.67 -15.93 13.09
CA PRO A 182 9.59 -15.65 12.01
C PRO A 182 10.86 -14.97 12.52
N MET A 183 11.99 -15.31 11.94
CA MET A 183 13.28 -14.70 12.23
C MET A 183 14.05 -14.50 10.94
N ILE A 184 14.65 -13.33 10.76
CA ILE A 184 15.56 -13.05 9.66
C ILE A 184 16.99 -13.22 10.17
N ILE A 185 17.75 -14.04 9.47
CA ILE A 185 19.17 -14.30 9.76
C ILE A 185 20.00 -13.72 8.61
N THR A 186 21.07 -13.06 8.94
CA THR A 186 22.04 -12.53 7.96
C THR A 186 23.45 -12.91 8.40
#